data_ddce427d9ad1b2098daf233b4bacaa50
#
_entry.id   ddce427d9ad1b2098daf233b4bacaa50
#
_cell.length_a   1.000
_cell.length_b   1.000
_cell.length_c   1.000
_cell.angle_alpha   90.00
_cell.angle_beta   90.00
_cell.angle_gamma   90.00
#
_symmetry.space_group_name_H-M   'P 1'
#
loop_
_entity.id
_entity.type
_entity.pdbx_description
1 polymer ?
#
loop_
_entity_poly.entity_id
_entity_poly.type
_entity_poly.pdbx_seq_one_letter_code
_entity_poly.pdbx_strand_id
1 'polypeptide(L)'
;NYAKLKSIVAPFMLRRLKTDKRIIKDLPEKLETIDYAGLSKKQVVLYRKAVDDMEKRVRDSDGIERCGIVLSTIVKLKQICNHPDQYLGQQTFSEEDSGKFAMLREICETIYEKRERVLVFTQFREIIDQLAAFLRDIFHADGYVLHGGTPVASRGKIVEAFQGEAYVPFIVLSVKAGGTGLNLTKANHVIHFDRWWNTAVE
;
A
#
# COMPACT_ATOMS: atom_id res chain seq x y z
N ASN A 1 29.23 -7.53 18.71
CA ASN A 1 28.51 -7.85 19.94
C ASN A 1 27.87 -6.58 20.51
N TYR A 2 26.58 -6.37 20.29
CA TYR A 2 25.86 -5.15 20.72
C TYR A 2 25.38 -5.20 22.19
N ALA A 3 25.72 -6.24 22.96
CA ALA A 3 25.20 -6.43 24.30
C ALA A 3 25.61 -5.30 25.26
N LYS A 4 26.87 -4.84 25.20
CA LYS A 4 27.35 -3.70 26.02
C LYS A 4 26.63 -2.40 25.64
N LEU A 5 26.45 -2.12 24.36
CA LEU A 5 25.73 -0.93 23.91
C LEU A 5 24.27 -0.97 24.37
N LYS A 6 23.63 -2.13 24.24
CA LYS A 6 22.24 -2.33 24.68
C LYS A 6 22.07 -2.11 26.18
N SER A 7 23.01 -2.59 27.03
CA SER A 7 22.95 -2.37 28.50
C SER A 7 23.09 -0.92 28.89
N ILE A 8 23.94 -0.13 28.18
CA ILE A 8 24.15 1.30 28.43
C ILE A 8 22.93 2.12 28.01
N VAL A 9 22.30 1.77 26.88
CA VAL A 9 21.20 2.54 26.28
C VAL A 9 19.84 2.15 26.85
N ALA A 10 19.67 0.92 27.35
CA ALA A 10 18.41 0.40 27.86
C ALA A 10 17.70 1.30 28.90
N PRO A 11 18.38 1.94 29.86
CA PRO A 11 17.73 2.83 30.82
C PRO A 11 17.15 4.11 30.19
N PHE A 12 17.64 4.50 29.01
CA PHE A 12 17.22 5.71 28.30
C PHE A 12 16.20 5.40 27.18
N MET A 13 15.89 4.12 26.93
CA MET A 13 14.96 3.68 25.87
C MET A 13 13.74 3.01 26.47
N LEU A 14 12.59 3.66 26.34
CA LEU A 14 11.30 3.08 26.70
C LEU A 14 10.64 2.51 25.43
N ARG A 15 10.74 1.20 25.22
CA ARG A 15 10.04 0.49 24.13
C ARG A 15 8.78 -0.17 24.70
N ARG A 16 7.62 0.35 24.27
CA ARG A 16 6.32 -0.27 24.56
C ARG A 16 5.81 -0.96 23.31
N LEU A 17 5.44 -2.22 23.44
CA LEU A 17 4.81 -2.96 22.35
C LEU A 17 3.29 -2.81 22.48
N LYS A 18 2.60 -2.52 21.38
CA LYS A 18 1.13 -2.43 21.34
C LYS A 18 0.46 -3.78 21.67
N THR A 19 1.19 -4.88 21.54
CA THR A 19 0.74 -6.24 21.88
C THR A 19 0.85 -6.56 23.38
N ASP A 20 1.47 -5.69 24.19
CA ASP A 20 1.57 -5.92 25.63
C ASP A 20 0.27 -5.51 26.33
N LYS A 21 -0.60 -6.49 26.57
CA LYS A 21 -1.90 -6.33 27.25
C LYS A 21 -1.80 -5.74 28.66
N ARG A 22 -0.60 -5.72 29.28
CA ARG A 22 -0.39 -5.08 30.60
C ARG A 22 -0.34 -3.55 30.46
N ILE A 23 0.00 -3.05 29.29
CA ILE A 23 0.15 -1.61 29.01
C ILE A 23 -1.13 -1.06 28.37
N ILE A 24 -1.69 -1.78 27.39
CA ILE A 24 -2.88 -1.38 26.64
C ILE A 24 -3.88 -2.53 26.67
N LYS A 25 -4.95 -2.36 27.44
CA LYS A 25 -5.99 -3.40 27.64
C LYS A 25 -7.08 -3.35 26.56
N ASP A 26 -7.28 -2.20 25.93
CA ASP A 26 -8.46 -1.90 25.11
C ASP A 26 -8.19 -1.98 23.57
N LEU A 27 -7.00 -2.43 23.15
CA LEU A 27 -6.76 -2.66 21.74
C LEU A 27 -7.36 -4.00 21.31
N PRO A 28 -8.19 -4.00 20.25
CA PRO A 28 -8.68 -5.24 19.64
C PRO A 28 -7.51 -6.08 19.11
N GLU A 29 -7.74 -7.37 18.96
CA GLU A 29 -6.75 -8.24 18.34
C GLU A 29 -6.54 -7.87 16.88
N LYS A 30 -5.26 -7.71 16.48
CA LYS A 30 -4.89 -7.50 15.08
C LYS A 30 -4.99 -8.84 14.35
N LEU A 31 -5.91 -8.92 13.40
CA LEU A 31 -5.94 -10.02 12.43
C LEU A 31 -5.13 -9.59 11.19
N GLU A 32 -4.18 -10.40 10.78
CA GLU A 32 -3.36 -10.16 9.60
C GLU A 32 -3.50 -11.34 8.64
N THR A 33 -3.93 -11.04 7.41
CA THR A 33 -4.12 -12.02 6.34
C THR A 33 -3.24 -11.65 5.17
N ILE A 34 -2.66 -12.64 4.52
CA ILE A 34 -1.91 -12.49 3.27
C ILE A 34 -2.70 -13.16 2.17
N ASP A 35 -3.19 -12.36 1.23
CA ASP A 35 -3.96 -12.83 0.09
C ASP A 35 -3.15 -12.73 -1.20
N TYR A 36 -3.37 -13.67 -2.11
CA TYR A 36 -2.65 -13.79 -3.38
C TYR A 36 -3.59 -13.60 -4.55
N ALA A 37 -3.49 -12.44 -5.20
CA ALA A 37 -4.21 -12.16 -6.44
C ALA A 37 -3.56 -12.87 -7.63
N GLY A 38 -4.33 -13.59 -8.42
CA GLY A 38 -3.88 -14.16 -9.68
C GLY A 38 -3.58 -13.06 -10.72
N LEU A 39 -2.66 -13.33 -11.64
CA LEU A 39 -2.40 -12.41 -12.75
C LEU A 39 -3.42 -12.62 -13.88
N SER A 40 -3.92 -11.54 -14.46
CA SER A 40 -4.70 -11.58 -15.68
C SER A 40 -3.85 -12.05 -16.88
N LYS A 41 -4.49 -12.46 -17.97
CA LYS A 41 -3.77 -12.85 -19.20
C LYS A 41 -2.87 -11.71 -19.71
N LYS A 42 -3.37 -10.48 -19.68
CA LYS A 42 -2.62 -9.27 -20.08
C LYS A 42 -1.39 -9.04 -19.19
N GLN A 43 -1.56 -9.20 -17.88
CA GLN A 43 -0.44 -9.11 -16.92
C GLN A 43 0.63 -10.17 -17.17
N VAL A 44 0.24 -11.43 -17.40
CA VAL A 44 1.18 -12.53 -17.67
C VAL A 44 2.04 -12.25 -18.91
N VAL A 45 1.42 -11.77 -20.00
CA VAL A 45 2.14 -11.44 -21.25
C VAL A 45 3.15 -10.32 -21.02
N LEU A 46 2.75 -9.23 -20.35
CA LEU A 46 3.63 -8.11 -20.04
C LEU A 46 4.74 -8.49 -19.07
N TYR A 47 4.43 -9.30 -18.07
CA TYR A 47 5.39 -9.79 -17.09
C TYR A 47 6.50 -10.61 -17.77
N ARG A 48 6.14 -11.58 -18.60
CA ARG A 48 7.11 -12.39 -19.35
C ARG A 48 7.99 -11.53 -20.24
N LYS A 49 7.39 -10.63 -21.01
CA LYS A 49 8.14 -9.70 -21.85
C LYS A 49 9.15 -8.87 -21.05
N ALA A 50 8.75 -8.33 -19.91
CA ALA A 50 9.63 -7.55 -19.05
C ALA A 50 10.82 -8.38 -18.49
N VAL A 51 10.58 -9.66 -18.17
CA VAL A 51 11.64 -10.59 -17.72
C VAL A 51 12.58 -10.91 -18.87
N ASP A 52 12.07 -11.29 -20.06
CA ASP A 52 12.88 -11.61 -21.23
C ASP A 52 13.79 -10.43 -21.65
N ASP A 53 13.22 -9.21 -21.62
CA ASP A 53 13.98 -7.99 -21.93
C ASP A 53 15.06 -7.69 -20.87
N MET A 54 14.77 -7.98 -19.59
CA MET A 54 15.77 -7.90 -18.53
C MET A 54 16.90 -8.89 -18.74
N GLU A 55 16.60 -10.16 -19.01
CA GLU A 55 17.61 -11.20 -19.19
C GLU A 55 18.58 -10.87 -20.33
N LYS A 56 18.07 -10.37 -21.46
CA LYS A 56 18.89 -9.91 -22.58
C LYS A 56 19.86 -8.82 -22.14
N ARG A 57 19.34 -7.77 -21.48
CA ARG A 57 20.15 -6.62 -21.05
C ARG A 57 21.18 -6.99 -19.98
N VAL A 58 20.83 -7.90 -19.07
CA VAL A 58 21.72 -8.37 -17.99
C VAL A 58 22.89 -9.18 -18.54
N ARG A 59 22.70 -9.92 -19.66
CA ARG A 59 23.80 -10.67 -20.31
C ARG A 59 24.89 -9.75 -20.86
N ASP A 60 24.49 -8.58 -21.33
CA ASP A 60 25.39 -7.62 -22.00
C ASP A 60 25.90 -6.53 -21.03
N SER A 61 25.65 -6.66 -19.71
CA SER A 61 26.00 -5.66 -18.72
C SER A 61 26.69 -6.25 -17.49
N ASP A 62 27.55 -5.43 -16.84
CA ASP A 62 28.30 -5.84 -15.65
C ASP A 62 28.16 -4.83 -14.49
N GLY A 63 28.54 -5.28 -13.28
CA GLY A 63 28.71 -4.43 -12.10
C GLY A 63 27.47 -3.61 -11.72
N ILE A 64 27.63 -2.31 -11.61
CA ILE A 64 26.59 -1.35 -11.15
C ILE A 64 25.44 -1.27 -12.15
N GLU A 65 25.73 -1.32 -13.46
CA GLU A 65 24.70 -1.26 -14.49
C GLU A 65 23.75 -2.45 -14.40
N ARG A 66 24.30 -3.65 -14.24
CA ARG A 66 23.52 -4.89 -14.02
C ARG A 66 22.59 -4.77 -12.83
N CYS A 67 23.08 -4.25 -11.70
CA CYS A 67 22.22 -4.00 -10.52
C CYS A 67 21.10 -3.01 -10.83
N GLY A 68 21.39 -1.93 -11.58
CA GLY A 68 20.39 -0.94 -11.99
C GLY A 68 19.29 -1.53 -12.87
N ILE A 69 19.66 -2.40 -13.82
CA ILE A 69 18.70 -3.11 -14.69
C ILE A 69 17.77 -3.99 -13.86
N VAL A 70 18.31 -4.79 -12.94
CA VAL A 70 17.52 -5.68 -12.09
C VAL A 70 16.55 -4.86 -11.22
N LEU A 71 17.03 -3.83 -10.51
CA LEU A 71 16.19 -3.01 -9.64
C LEU A 71 15.08 -2.29 -10.42
N SER A 72 15.40 -1.70 -11.58
CA SER A 72 14.39 -1.03 -12.42
C SER A 72 13.34 -2.03 -12.94
N THR A 73 13.76 -3.26 -13.27
CA THR A 73 12.83 -4.29 -13.72
C THR A 73 11.90 -4.74 -12.60
N ILE A 74 12.40 -4.92 -11.39
CA ILE A 74 11.55 -5.28 -10.26
C ILE A 74 10.44 -4.21 -10.03
N VAL A 75 10.76 -2.93 -10.16
CA VAL A 75 9.76 -1.86 -10.09
C VAL A 75 8.71 -2.01 -11.19
N LYS A 76 9.13 -2.25 -12.44
CA LYS A 76 8.21 -2.50 -13.57
C LYS A 76 7.32 -3.72 -13.34
N LEU A 77 7.88 -4.82 -12.86
CA LEU A 77 7.12 -6.04 -12.54
C LEU A 77 6.06 -5.77 -11.46
N LYS A 78 6.40 -5.00 -10.43
CA LYS A 78 5.43 -4.57 -9.41
C LYS A 78 4.30 -3.72 -10.01
N GLN A 79 4.61 -2.77 -10.89
CA GLN A 79 3.61 -1.97 -11.59
C GLN A 79 2.70 -2.84 -12.45
N ILE A 80 3.25 -3.79 -13.22
CA ILE A 80 2.47 -4.76 -14.01
C ILE A 80 1.56 -5.60 -13.11
N CYS A 81 2.08 -6.08 -11.96
CA CYS A 81 1.28 -6.84 -10.99
C CYS A 81 0.17 -6.00 -10.33
N ASN A 82 0.35 -4.69 -10.20
CA ASN A 82 -0.72 -3.81 -9.74
C ASN A 82 -1.79 -3.65 -10.82
N HIS A 83 -1.39 -3.13 -11.98
CA HIS A 83 -2.26 -3.00 -13.15
C HIS A 83 -1.42 -2.81 -14.43
N PRO A 84 -1.78 -3.45 -15.58
CA PRO A 84 -1.07 -3.26 -16.84
C PRO A 84 -0.92 -1.78 -17.23
N ASP A 85 -1.97 -1.01 -17.07
CA ASP A 85 -2.02 0.39 -17.50
C ASP A 85 -1.13 1.30 -16.65
N GLN A 86 -0.83 0.92 -15.40
CA GLN A 86 0.18 1.60 -14.59
C GLN A 86 1.57 1.51 -15.24
N TYR A 87 1.93 0.33 -15.76
CA TYR A 87 3.19 0.12 -16.46
C TYR A 87 3.22 0.76 -17.85
N LEU A 88 2.08 0.70 -18.56
CA LEU A 88 1.94 1.23 -19.92
C LEU A 88 1.70 2.74 -19.96
N GLY A 89 1.42 3.38 -18.81
CA GLY A 89 1.06 4.80 -18.73
C GLY A 89 -0.31 5.12 -19.32
N GLN A 90 -1.21 4.13 -19.39
CA GLN A 90 -2.59 4.30 -19.85
C GLN A 90 -3.50 4.70 -18.68
N GLN A 91 -4.71 5.18 -18.99
CA GLN A 91 -5.63 5.73 -17.99
C GLN A 91 -6.95 4.94 -17.85
N THR A 92 -7.09 3.81 -18.56
CA THR A 92 -8.35 3.07 -18.60
C THR A 92 -8.60 2.29 -17.31
N PHE A 93 -7.58 1.63 -16.78
CA PHE A 93 -7.61 0.86 -15.53
C PHE A 93 -8.83 -0.09 -15.43
N SER A 94 -9.06 -0.88 -16.49
CA SER A 94 -10.14 -1.87 -16.50
C SER A 94 -9.89 -2.95 -15.43
N GLU A 95 -10.90 -3.22 -14.59
CA GLU A 95 -10.82 -4.18 -13.49
C GLU A 95 -10.41 -5.57 -13.94
N GLU A 96 -10.97 -6.04 -15.07
CA GLU A 96 -10.70 -7.37 -15.66
C GLU A 96 -9.22 -7.56 -16.08
N ASP A 97 -8.50 -6.47 -16.26
CA ASP A 97 -7.08 -6.49 -16.61
C ASP A 97 -6.17 -6.71 -15.38
N SER A 98 -6.69 -6.67 -14.15
CA SER A 98 -5.91 -6.83 -12.93
C SER A 98 -6.57 -7.73 -11.88
N GLY A 99 -5.92 -8.84 -11.56
CA GLY A 99 -6.39 -9.68 -10.45
C GLY A 99 -6.38 -8.97 -9.09
N LYS A 100 -5.51 -7.97 -8.88
CA LYS A 100 -5.53 -7.18 -7.64
C LYS A 100 -6.75 -6.27 -7.55
N PHE A 101 -7.19 -5.67 -8.67
CA PHE A 101 -8.40 -4.86 -8.69
C PHE A 101 -9.64 -5.70 -8.41
N ALA A 102 -9.75 -6.89 -9.06
CA ALA A 102 -10.83 -7.82 -8.79
C ALA A 102 -10.88 -8.25 -7.31
N MET A 103 -9.75 -8.64 -6.73
CA MET A 103 -9.67 -8.99 -5.31
C MET A 103 -9.98 -7.80 -4.39
N LEU A 104 -9.50 -6.60 -4.74
CA LEU A 104 -9.79 -5.38 -3.97
C LEU A 104 -11.29 -5.10 -3.96
N ARG A 105 -12.02 -5.33 -5.07
CA ARG A 105 -13.47 -5.21 -5.13
C ARG A 105 -14.14 -6.15 -4.14
N GLU A 106 -13.84 -7.45 -4.20
CA GLU A 106 -14.44 -8.46 -3.32
C GLU A 106 -14.28 -8.09 -1.83
N ILE A 107 -13.07 -7.67 -1.45
CA ILE A 107 -12.78 -7.25 -0.07
C ILE A 107 -13.57 -5.98 0.29
N CYS A 108 -13.56 -4.96 -0.58
CA CYS A 108 -14.16 -3.67 -0.30
C CYS A 108 -15.70 -3.71 -0.34
N GLU A 109 -16.32 -4.57 -1.14
CA GLU A 109 -17.76 -4.82 -1.11
C GLU A 109 -18.20 -5.36 0.26
N THR A 110 -17.44 -6.31 0.82
CA THR A 110 -17.70 -6.80 2.19
C THR A 110 -17.56 -5.71 3.26
N ILE A 111 -16.57 -4.80 3.10
CA ILE A 111 -16.36 -3.66 4.01
C ILE A 111 -17.52 -2.65 3.87
N TYR A 112 -17.97 -2.41 2.64
CA TYR A 112 -19.10 -1.53 2.33
C TYR A 112 -20.40 -2.01 2.96
N GLU A 113 -20.73 -3.30 2.84
CA GLU A 113 -21.92 -3.92 3.44
C GLU A 113 -21.97 -3.74 4.96
N LYS A 114 -20.81 -3.80 5.61
CA LYS A 114 -20.65 -3.58 7.05
C LYS A 114 -20.61 -2.11 7.46
N ARG A 115 -20.59 -1.17 6.50
CA ARG A 115 -20.36 0.26 6.72
C ARG A 115 -19.09 0.56 7.51
N GLU A 116 -18.06 -0.25 7.34
CA GLU A 116 -16.75 -0.09 7.94
C GLU A 116 -15.85 0.80 7.09
N ARG A 117 -14.73 1.26 7.68
CA ARG A 117 -13.78 2.18 7.03
C ARG A 117 -12.48 1.47 6.72
N VAL A 118 -11.88 1.80 5.57
CA VAL A 118 -10.63 1.19 5.12
C VAL A 118 -9.55 2.20 4.76
N LEU A 119 -8.31 1.87 5.10
CA LEU A 119 -7.11 2.54 4.63
C LEU A 119 -6.45 1.67 3.56
N VAL A 120 -6.19 2.24 2.39
CA VAL A 120 -5.52 1.52 1.29
C VAL A 120 -4.16 2.15 1.04
N PHE A 121 -3.10 1.40 1.29
CA PHE A 121 -1.72 1.83 1.12
C PHE A 121 -1.15 1.35 -0.21
N THR A 122 -0.42 2.23 -0.90
CA THR A 122 0.39 1.89 -2.07
C THR A 122 1.74 2.62 -2.03
N GLN A 123 2.78 2.00 -2.59
CA GLN A 123 4.07 2.65 -2.75
C GLN A 123 4.13 3.58 -3.97
N PHE A 124 3.22 3.40 -4.93
CA PHE A 124 3.21 4.11 -6.20
C PHE A 124 2.23 5.27 -6.20
N ARG A 125 2.74 6.49 -6.39
CA ARG A 125 1.89 7.67 -6.44
C ARG A 125 0.96 7.68 -7.65
N GLU A 126 1.43 7.20 -8.76
CA GLU A 126 0.73 7.24 -10.06
C GLU A 126 -0.57 6.43 -10.11
N ILE A 127 -0.76 5.45 -9.20
CA ILE A 127 -1.99 4.65 -9.14
C ILE A 127 -3.00 5.16 -8.09
N ILE A 128 -2.61 6.12 -7.25
CA ILE A 128 -3.44 6.55 -6.11
C ILE A 128 -4.79 7.09 -6.56
N ASP A 129 -4.81 7.96 -7.57
CA ASP A 129 -6.03 8.60 -8.06
C ASP A 129 -6.96 7.56 -8.73
N GLN A 130 -6.39 6.55 -9.38
CA GLN A 130 -7.13 5.44 -9.99
C GLN A 130 -7.72 4.51 -8.94
N LEU A 131 -6.96 4.20 -7.88
CA LEU A 131 -7.48 3.46 -6.73
C LEU A 131 -8.62 4.21 -6.04
N ALA A 132 -8.48 5.53 -5.87
CA ALA A 132 -9.53 6.35 -5.28
C ALA A 132 -10.80 6.37 -6.15
N ALA A 133 -10.67 6.48 -7.47
CA ALA A 133 -11.80 6.41 -8.39
C ALA A 133 -12.49 5.02 -8.34
N PHE A 134 -11.71 3.95 -8.31
CA PHE A 134 -12.20 2.59 -8.22
C PHE A 134 -12.94 2.33 -6.89
N LEU A 135 -12.39 2.80 -5.77
CA LEU A 135 -13.03 2.68 -4.47
C LEU A 135 -14.32 3.52 -4.37
N ARG A 136 -14.34 4.71 -4.99
CA ARG A 136 -15.56 5.53 -5.07
C ARG A 136 -16.70 4.78 -5.77
N ASP A 137 -16.40 4.03 -6.82
CA ASP A 137 -17.38 3.20 -7.52
C ASP A 137 -17.96 2.11 -6.60
N ILE A 138 -17.11 1.44 -5.81
CA ILE A 138 -17.53 0.39 -4.88
C ILE A 138 -18.34 0.94 -3.70
N PHE A 139 -17.83 2.00 -3.07
CA PHE A 139 -18.45 2.55 -1.85
C PHE A 139 -19.59 3.53 -2.14
N HIS A 140 -19.84 3.90 -3.39
CA HIS A 140 -20.82 4.91 -3.82
C HIS A 140 -20.71 6.22 -3.02
N ALA A 141 -19.51 6.54 -2.55
CA ALA A 141 -19.20 7.70 -1.72
C ALA A 141 -17.76 8.14 -1.92
N ASP A 142 -17.52 9.44 -1.71
CA ASP A 142 -16.18 10.01 -1.79
C ASP A 142 -15.33 9.61 -0.58
N GLY A 143 -14.08 9.28 -0.85
CA GLY A 143 -13.02 9.14 0.14
C GLY A 143 -11.95 10.21 -0.04
N TYR A 144 -10.85 10.06 0.68
CA TYR A 144 -9.72 10.97 0.59
C TYR A 144 -8.48 10.31 0.03
N VAL A 145 -7.57 11.15 -0.45
CA VAL A 145 -6.24 10.78 -0.94
C VAL A 145 -5.18 11.53 -0.13
N LEU A 146 -4.15 10.83 0.32
CA LEU A 146 -3.06 11.39 1.10
C LEU A 146 -1.70 10.88 0.60
N HIS A 147 -0.90 11.78 0.06
CA HIS A 147 0.43 11.46 -0.48
C HIS A 147 1.44 12.57 -0.17
N GLY A 148 2.71 12.38 -0.57
CA GLY A 148 3.78 13.34 -0.30
C GLY A 148 3.52 14.76 -0.83
N GLY A 149 2.76 14.91 -1.91
CA GLY A 149 2.34 16.21 -2.48
C GLY A 149 1.12 16.84 -1.81
N THR A 150 0.43 16.16 -0.88
CA THR A 150 -0.70 16.75 -0.15
C THR A 150 -0.18 17.83 0.81
N PRO A 151 -0.66 19.09 0.73
CA PRO A 151 -0.24 20.17 1.61
C PRO A 151 -0.43 19.81 3.09
N VAL A 152 0.54 20.19 3.94
CA VAL A 152 0.50 19.85 5.37
C VAL A 152 -0.78 20.35 6.05
N ALA A 153 -1.24 21.56 5.71
CA ALA A 153 -2.49 22.13 6.24
C ALA A 153 -3.74 21.31 5.85
N SER A 154 -3.72 20.65 4.70
CA SER A 154 -4.83 19.81 4.24
C SER A 154 -4.84 18.44 4.90
N ARG A 155 -3.66 17.93 5.34
CA ARG A 155 -3.57 16.62 5.99
C ARG A 155 -4.36 16.55 7.29
N GLY A 156 -4.27 17.59 8.14
CA GLY A 156 -5.06 17.71 9.37
C GLY A 156 -6.56 17.66 9.10
N LYS A 157 -7.03 18.41 8.11
CA LYS A 157 -8.44 18.43 7.71
C LYS A 157 -8.95 17.07 7.22
N ILE A 158 -8.12 16.34 6.44
CA ILE A 158 -8.46 14.99 5.98
C ILE A 158 -8.58 14.03 7.17
N VAL A 159 -7.64 14.08 8.12
CA VAL A 159 -7.69 13.26 9.33
C VAL A 159 -8.91 13.59 10.17
N GLU A 160 -9.19 14.85 10.42
CA GLU A 160 -10.39 15.32 11.15
C GLU A 160 -11.68 14.86 10.47
N ALA A 161 -11.80 15.02 9.16
CA ALA A 161 -12.98 14.58 8.42
C ALA A 161 -13.17 13.06 8.48
N PHE A 162 -12.08 12.30 8.34
CA PHE A 162 -12.13 10.82 8.44
C PHE A 162 -12.46 10.35 9.86
N GLN A 163 -12.01 11.05 10.88
CA GLN A 163 -12.29 10.77 12.29
C GLN A 163 -13.63 11.38 12.77
N GLY A 164 -14.27 12.20 11.93
CA GLY A 164 -15.55 12.86 12.24
C GLY A 164 -16.75 11.91 12.26
N GLU A 165 -17.94 12.49 12.55
CA GLU A 165 -19.22 11.76 12.57
C GLU A 165 -19.69 11.36 11.17
N ALA A 166 -19.38 12.18 10.16
CA ALA A 166 -19.72 11.88 8.77
C ALA A 166 -19.01 10.59 8.31
N TYR A 167 -19.75 9.74 7.61
CA TYR A 167 -19.18 8.51 7.06
C TYR A 167 -18.29 8.81 5.86
N VAL A 168 -17.00 8.62 6.05
CA VAL A 168 -15.99 8.64 4.98
C VAL A 168 -15.44 7.22 4.87
N PRO A 169 -15.74 6.49 3.78
CA PRO A 169 -15.46 5.06 3.68
C PRO A 169 -13.99 4.71 3.60
N PHE A 170 -13.17 5.51 2.91
CA PHE A 170 -11.79 5.15 2.66
C PHE A 170 -10.84 6.36 2.61
N ILE A 171 -9.57 6.07 2.85
CA ILE A 171 -8.44 6.93 2.47
C ILE A 171 -7.45 6.06 1.69
N VAL A 172 -7.02 6.56 0.52
CA VAL A 172 -5.87 6.00 -0.21
C VAL A 172 -4.61 6.77 0.17
N LEU A 173 -3.58 6.04 0.65
CA LEU A 173 -2.36 6.66 1.16
C LEU A 173 -1.12 6.15 0.42
N SER A 174 -0.17 7.04 0.17
CA SER A 174 1.18 6.56 -0.12
C SER A 174 1.87 6.08 1.16
N VAL A 175 2.60 4.96 1.10
CA VAL A 175 3.33 4.41 2.25
C VAL A 175 4.21 5.47 2.93
N LYS A 176 4.89 6.33 2.14
CA LYS A 176 5.72 7.42 2.68
C LYS A 176 4.93 8.49 3.43
N ALA A 177 3.69 8.76 3.04
CA ALA A 177 2.86 9.75 3.70
C ALA A 177 2.19 9.21 4.96
N GLY A 178 1.85 7.91 4.98
CA GLY A 178 1.28 7.23 6.14
C GLY A 178 2.25 7.06 7.30
N GLY A 179 3.57 7.00 7.02
CA GLY A 179 4.61 6.87 8.05
C GLY A 179 4.82 8.10 8.96
N THR A 180 4.06 9.16 8.80
CA THR A 180 4.23 10.43 9.53
C THR A 180 3.32 10.59 10.76
N GLY A 181 3.05 9.51 11.49
CA GLY A 181 2.35 9.59 12.78
C GLY A 181 0.87 9.99 12.68
N LEU A 182 0.18 9.55 11.63
CA LEU A 182 -1.26 9.76 11.48
C LEU A 182 -2.03 8.89 12.49
N ASN A 183 -2.97 9.50 13.19
CA ASN A 183 -3.89 8.78 14.06
C ASN A 183 -5.24 8.60 13.35
N LEU A 184 -5.51 7.40 12.82
CA LEU A 184 -6.68 7.05 12.00
C LEU A 184 -7.47 5.90 12.65
N THR A 185 -7.83 6.07 13.91
CA THR A 185 -8.42 5.03 14.76
C THR A 185 -9.83 4.60 14.34
N LYS A 186 -10.54 5.40 13.54
CA LYS A 186 -11.86 5.00 12.98
C LYS A 186 -11.77 4.03 11.79
N ALA A 187 -10.57 3.74 11.30
CA ALA A 187 -10.39 2.71 10.29
C ALA A 187 -10.48 1.31 10.93
N ASN A 188 -11.34 0.47 10.37
CA ASN A 188 -11.49 -0.92 10.77
C ASN A 188 -10.51 -1.83 10.03
N HIS A 189 -10.18 -1.47 8.78
CA HIS A 189 -9.36 -2.25 7.88
C HIS A 189 -8.18 -1.46 7.34
N VAL A 190 -7.08 -2.18 7.11
CA VAL A 190 -5.89 -1.67 6.43
C VAL A 190 -5.53 -2.64 5.32
N ILE A 191 -5.46 -2.16 4.10
CA ILE A 191 -5.07 -2.94 2.92
C ILE A 191 -3.75 -2.40 2.39
N HIS A 192 -2.74 -3.24 2.34
CA HIS A 192 -1.50 -2.97 1.61
C HIS A 192 -1.68 -3.48 0.17
N PHE A 193 -2.07 -2.61 -0.75
CA PHE A 193 -2.29 -2.95 -2.16
C PHE A 193 -1.01 -3.45 -2.84
N ASP A 194 0.12 -2.86 -2.46
CA ASP A 194 1.45 -3.35 -2.77
C ASP A 194 2.38 -3.17 -1.57
N ARG A 195 3.32 -4.09 -1.40
CA ARG A 195 4.23 -4.10 -0.24
C ARG A 195 5.53 -3.37 -0.53
N TRP A 196 6.04 -2.67 0.47
CA TRP A 196 7.36 -2.07 0.42
C TRP A 196 8.46 -3.13 0.57
N TRP A 197 9.69 -2.80 0.17
CA TRP A 197 10.85 -3.70 0.29
C TRP A 197 11.22 -4.02 1.73
N ASN A 198 11.01 -3.07 2.61
CA ASN A 198 11.33 -3.17 4.02
C ASN A 198 10.04 -3.37 4.80
N THR A 199 9.83 -4.57 5.29
CA THR A 199 8.65 -4.94 6.11
C THR A 199 8.55 -4.15 7.43
N ALA A 200 9.64 -3.50 7.87
CA ALA A 200 9.59 -2.64 9.05
C ALA A 200 8.89 -1.28 8.81
N VAL A 201 8.54 -0.97 7.57
CA VAL A 201 7.82 0.26 7.17
C VAL A 201 6.31 0.04 7.08
N GLU A 202 5.86 -1.21 7.11
CA GLU A 202 4.45 -1.65 7.09
C GLU A 202 3.84 -1.75 8.53
#